data_5262faa89ab78525415c5fa4fc0d1a17
#
_entry.id   5262faa89ab78525415c5fa4fc0d1a17
#
_cell.length_a   1.000
_cell.length_b   1.000
_cell.length_c   1.000
_cell.angle_alpha   90.00
_cell.angle_beta   90.00
_cell.angle_gamma   90.00
#
_symmetry.space_group_name_H-M   'P 1'
#
loop_
_entity.id
_entity.type
_entity.pdbx_description
1 polymer ?
#
loop_
_entity_poly.entity_id
_entity_poly.type
_entity_poly.pdbx_seq_one_letter_code
_entity_poly.pdbx_strand_id
1 'polypeptide(L)'
;MKRALAVLALTALAAFALQSTMAGAADEKAAAKAKVETWTGEVVDMGCYVAHGAAGEKHVECGTKCVANGMPMGLLGKDGKLRLLTMNHDNPDPYNDLKKWVDQQVEVSGTIATRAGVTAIDVQGAKQAAAAAPPAK
;
A
#
# COMPACT_ATOMS: atom_id res chain seq x y z
N MET A 1 53.41 -43.95 27.00
CA MET A 1 52.63 -42.73 27.03
C MET A 1 52.50 -42.14 25.61
N LYS A 2 51.96 -42.87 24.64
CA LYS A 2 51.79 -42.40 23.24
C LYS A 2 50.51 -42.91 22.55
N ARG A 3 49.44 -43.24 23.32
CA ARG A 3 48.21 -43.81 22.75
C ARG A 3 46.91 -43.08 23.16
N ALA A 4 47.00 -41.90 23.81
CA ALA A 4 45.84 -41.18 24.34
C ALA A 4 45.46 -39.91 23.61
N LEU A 5 46.12 -39.57 22.48
CA LEU A 5 45.92 -38.31 21.76
C LEU A 5 45.19 -38.45 20.40
N ALA A 6 44.76 -39.66 20.03
CA ALA A 6 44.14 -39.91 18.71
C ALA A 6 42.61 -40.04 18.72
N VAL A 7 41.94 -39.96 19.86
CA VAL A 7 40.48 -40.18 19.97
C VAL A 7 39.69 -38.89 20.10
N LEU A 8 40.32 -37.72 20.34
CA LEU A 8 39.66 -36.43 20.54
C LEU A 8 39.48 -35.58 19.26
N ALA A 9 39.99 -36.05 18.13
CA ALA A 9 39.91 -35.29 16.88
C ALA A 9 38.75 -35.68 15.93
N LEU A 10 37.99 -36.73 16.23
CA LEU A 10 36.91 -37.21 15.33
C LEU A 10 35.50 -36.81 15.74
N THR A 11 35.29 -36.14 16.87
CA THR A 11 33.95 -35.76 17.33
C THR A 11 33.56 -34.33 17.04
N ALA A 12 34.48 -33.52 16.47
CA ALA A 12 34.20 -32.10 16.15
C ALA A 12 33.67 -31.84 14.74
N LEU A 13 33.62 -32.85 13.85
CA LEU A 13 33.19 -32.66 12.45
C LEU A 13 31.72 -33.02 12.17
N ALA A 14 31.00 -33.60 13.13
CA ALA A 14 29.60 -34.02 12.93
C ALA A 14 28.57 -33.01 13.39
N ALA A 15 28.96 -31.88 14.01
CA ALA A 15 28.01 -30.88 14.55
C ALA A 15 27.79 -29.68 13.64
N PHE A 16 28.48 -29.60 12.47
CA PHE A 16 28.36 -28.41 11.58
C PHE A 16 27.41 -28.58 10.36
N ALA A 17 26.79 -29.76 10.22
CA ALA A 17 25.96 -30.09 9.05
C ALA A 17 24.46 -29.98 9.26
N LEU A 18 23.95 -29.41 10.39
CA LEU A 18 22.52 -29.39 10.70
C LEU A 18 21.92 -27.98 10.84
N GLN A 19 22.57 -26.92 10.33
CA GLN A 19 22.06 -25.56 10.45
C GLN A 19 21.74 -24.86 9.11
N SER A 20 21.48 -25.59 8.03
CA SER A 20 21.24 -25.00 6.72
C SER A 20 19.88 -25.35 6.09
N THR A 21 18.79 -25.40 6.88
CA THR A 21 17.43 -25.54 6.27
C THR A 21 16.36 -24.79 7.04
N MET A 22 16.56 -23.49 7.32
CA MET A 22 15.49 -22.59 7.81
C MET A 22 15.57 -21.21 7.14
N ALA A 23 15.74 -21.18 5.83
CA ALA A 23 15.58 -19.95 5.07
C ALA A 23 14.81 -20.28 3.79
N GLY A 24 13.49 -20.16 3.81
CA GLY A 24 12.74 -20.35 2.59
C GLY A 24 11.26 -20.73 2.76
N ALA A 25 10.58 -20.16 3.75
CA ALA A 25 9.13 -20.35 3.88
C ALA A 25 8.44 -19.02 4.25
N ALA A 26 8.73 -17.98 3.50
CA ALA A 26 7.99 -16.72 3.59
C ALA A 26 7.90 -16.14 2.17
N ASP A 27 6.82 -16.40 1.50
CA ASP A 27 6.20 -15.58 0.47
C ASP A 27 5.51 -16.37 -0.68
N GLU A 28 4.95 -17.54 -0.42
CA GLU A 28 4.17 -18.23 -1.45
C GLU A 28 2.64 -18.17 -1.21
N LYS A 29 2.17 -17.12 -0.52
CA LYS A 29 0.72 -16.90 -0.30
C LYS A 29 0.17 -15.63 -0.99
N ALA A 30 0.77 -15.19 -2.08
CA ALA A 30 0.35 -13.96 -2.77
C ALA A 30 -0.26 -14.19 -4.16
N ALA A 31 -0.70 -15.40 -4.51
CA ALA A 31 -1.35 -15.66 -5.80
C ALA A 31 -2.82 -16.11 -5.67
N ALA A 32 -3.49 -15.81 -4.58
CA ALA A 32 -4.95 -15.78 -4.60
C ALA A 32 -5.36 -14.53 -5.39
N LYS A 33 -6.05 -14.70 -6.53
CA LYS A 33 -6.59 -13.60 -7.35
C LYS A 33 -7.28 -12.60 -6.44
N ALA A 34 -6.59 -11.48 -6.17
CA ALA A 34 -7.03 -10.51 -5.18
C ALA A 34 -8.43 -10.01 -5.55
N LYS A 35 -9.36 -10.05 -4.61
CA LYS A 35 -10.75 -9.65 -4.83
C LYS A 35 -10.78 -8.16 -5.11
N VAL A 36 -11.43 -7.76 -6.19
CA VAL A 36 -11.73 -6.36 -6.47
C VAL A 36 -12.81 -5.90 -5.52
N GLU A 37 -12.55 -4.82 -4.81
CA GLU A 37 -13.47 -4.18 -3.87
C GLU A 37 -13.65 -2.71 -4.24
N THR A 38 -14.64 -2.06 -3.65
CA THR A 38 -14.96 -0.65 -3.93
C THR A 38 -14.96 0.15 -2.63
N TRP A 39 -14.31 1.32 -2.67
CA TRP A 39 -14.23 2.25 -1.54
C TRP A 39 -14.69 3.63 -1.97
N THR A 40 -15.35 4.33 -1.05
CA THR A 40 -15.71 5.74 -1.23
C THR A 40 -14.87 6.57 -0.26
N GLY A 41 -14.33 7.66 -0.73
CA GLY A 41 -13.52 8.57 0.08
C GLY A 41 -13.10 9.81 -0.71
N GLU A 42 -12.28 10.62 -0.06
CA GLU A 42 -11.70 11.81 -0.65
C GLU A 42 -10.31 11.49 -1.21
N VAL A 43 -10.02 11.94 -2.43
CA VAL A 43 -8.66 11.88 -2.95
C VAL A 43 -7.85 12.99 -2.31
N VAL A 44 -6.78 12.65 -1.62
CA VAL A 44 -5.90 13.64 -0.99
C VAL A 44 -4.49 13.58 -1.56
N ASP A 45 -3.82 14.72 -1.63
CA ASP A 45 -2.37 14.75 -1.80
C ASP A 45 -1.70 14.28 -0.50
N MET A 46 -0.88 13.23 -0.63
CA MET A 46 -0.27 12.58 0.52
C MET A 46 0.69 13.49 1.29
N GLY A 47 1.36 14.40 0.61
CA GLY A 47 2.34 15.29 1.24
C GLY A 47 1.68 16.28 2.19
N CYS A 48 0.73 17.05 1.69
CA CYS A 48 0.03 18.05 2.49
C CYS A 48 -0.90 17.41 3.53
N TYR A 49 -1.56 16.30 3.17
CA TYR A 49 -2.44 15.63 4.12
C TYR A 49 -1.67 15.04 5.31
N VAL A 50 -0.60 14.29 5.07
CA VAL A 50 0.17 13.65 6.15
C VAL A 50 0.90 14.68 7.02
N ALA A 51 1.42 15.75 6.42
CA ALA A 51 2.16 16.77 7.15
C ALA A 51 1.25 17.76 7.90
N HIS A 52 0.08 18.09 7.37
CA HIS A 52 -0.71 19.22 7.83
C HIS A 52 -2.22 18.93 7.98
N GLY A 53 -2.69 17.73 7.61
CA GLY A 53 -4.12 17.40 7.60
C GLY A 53 -4.90 18.17 6.53
N ALA A 54 -4.22 18.68 5.50
CA ALA A 54 -4.86 19.50 4.47
C ALA A 54 -5.71 18.63 3.53
N ALA A 55 -6.99 18.97 3.39
CA ALA A 55 -8.00 18.29 2.60
C ALA A 55 -9.21 19.20 2.34
N GLY A 56 -10.11 18.76 1.45
CA GLY A 56 -11.38 19.42 1.16
C GLY A 56 -11.27 20.65 0.25
N GLU A 57 -12.41 21.30 0.00
CA GLU A 57 -12.58 22.35 -0.99
C GLU A 57 -11.53 23.47 -0.92
N LYS A 58 -11.08 23.83 0.26
CA LYS A 58 -10.08 24.90 0.44
C LYS A 58 -8.67 24.50 -0.01
N HIS A 59 -8.43 23.22 -0.19
CA HIS A 59 -7.12 22.68 -0.56
C HIS A 59 -7.03 22.27 -2.04
N VAL A 60 -8.14 22.20 -2.77
CA VAL A 60 -8.21 21.72 -4.17
C VAL A 60 -7.13 22.32 -5.07
N GLU A 61 -6.92 23.63 -5.01
CA GLU A 61 -5.93 24.29 -5.87
C GLU A 61 -4.50 23.85 -5.53
N CYS A 62 -4.16 23.79 -4.25
CA CYS A 62 -2.84 23.35 -3.78
C CYS A 62 -2.62 21.87 -4.05
N GLY A 63 -3.56 21.01 -3.65
CA GLY A 63 -3.49 19.57 -3.83
C GLY A 63 -3.36 19.17 -5.30
N THR A 64 -4.14 19.78 -6.18
CA THR A 64 -4.05 19.57 -7.64
C THR A 64 -2.66 19.91 -8.17
N LYS A 65 -2.06 21.03 -7.75
CA LYS A 65 -0.69 21.41 -8.15
C LYS A 65 0.34 20.41 -7.64
N CYS A 66 0.23 19.97 -6.38
CA CYS A 66 1.15 19.00 -5.79
C CYS A 66 1.10 17.65 -6.53
N VAL A 67 -0.11 17.14 -6.80
CA VAL A 67 -0.30 15.89 -7.53
C VAL A 67 0.19 15.99 -8.98
N ALA A 68 -0.05 17.13 -9.65
CA ALA A 68 0.47 17.37 -10.99
C ALA A 68 2.00 17.37 -11.05
N ASN A 69 2.66 17.77 -9.96
CA ASN A 69 4.12 17.76 -9.81
C ASN A 69 4.67 16.41 -9.28
N GLY A 70 3.84 15.37 -9.20
CA GLY A 70 4.28 14.02 -8.86
C GLY A 70 4.07 13.62 -7.40
N MET A 71 3.36 14.42 -6.59
CA MET A 71 2.99 14.00 -5.24
C MET A 71 2.05 12.79 -5.32
N PRO A 72 2.27 11.73 -4.54
CA PRO A 72 1.39 10.57 -4.52
C PRO A 72 0.01 10.92 -3.97
N MET A 73 -1.01 10.23 -4.48
CA MET A 73 -2.39 10.37 -4.03
C MET A 73 -2.75 9.31 -2.99
N GLY A 74 -3.61 9.67 -2.06
CA GLY A 74 -4.25 8.77 -1.11
C GLY A 74 -5.77 8.84 -1.20
N LEU A 75 -6.45 7.77 -0.77
CA LEU A 75 -7.88 7.76 -0.52
C LEU A 75 -8.12 7.87 0.99
N LEU A 76 -8.67 8.98 1.42
CA LEU A 76 -9.14 9.18 2.78
C LEU A 76 -10.57 8.67 2.89
N GLY A 77 -10.72 7.48 3.44
CA GLY A 77 -12.03 6.86 3.61
C GLY A 77 -12.85 7.52 4.72
N LYS A 78 -14.18 7.31 4.70
CA LYS A 78 -15.09 7.74 5.77
C LYS A 78 -14.78 7.08 7.11
N ASP A 79 -14.05 5.98 7.11
CA ASP A 79 -13.53 5.29 8.29
C ASP A 79 -12.29 5.95 8.89
N GLY A 80 -11.87 7.10 8.36
CA GLY A 80 -10.68 7.84 8.76
C GLY A 80 -9.36 7.19 8.34
N LYS A 81 -9.39 6.08 7.58
CA LYS A 81 -8.18 5.41 7.11
C LYS A 81 -7.70 6.00 5.81
N LEU A 82 -6.41 6.29 5.78
CA LEU A 82 -5.70 6.71 4.59
C LEU A 82 -5.12 5.48 3.87
N ARG A 83 -5.40 5.34 2.59
CA ARG A 83 -4.89 4.28 1.73
C ARG A 83 -4.14 4.89 0.56
N LEU A 84 -2.91 4.45 0.31
CA LEU A 84 -2.16 4.88 -0.87
C LEU A 84 -2.89 4.42 -2.14
N LEU A 85 -3.00 5.31 -3.13
CA LEU A 85 -3.50 4.95 -4.45
C LEU A 85 -2.31 4.62 -5.35
N THR A 86 -2.32 3.45 -5.97
CA THR A 86 -1.30 3.02 -6.93
C THR A 86 -1.91 2.81 -8.31
N MET A 87 -1.12 3.13 -9.31
CA MET A 87 -1.52 2.96 -10.70
C MET A 87 -1.47 1.49 -11.10
N ASN A 88 -2.55 0.98 -11.67
CA ASN A 88 -2.56 -0.35 -12.25
C ASN A 88 -1.71 -0.38 -13.53
N HIS A 89 -0.86 -1.40 -13.68
CA HIS A 89 0.07 -1.51 -14.80
C HIS A 89 -0.63 -1.83 -16.13
N ASP A 90 -1.75 -2.56 -16.09
CA ASP A 90 -2.47 -2.97 -17.30
C ASP A 90 -3.44 -1.88 -17.78
N ASN A 91 -3.93 -1.04 -16.87
CA ASN A 91 -4.86 0.06 -17.17
C ASN A 91 -4.59 1.28 -16.27
N PRO A 92 -3.77 2.24 -16.70
CA PRO A 92 -3.42 3.43 -15.92
C PRO A 92 -4.52 4.50 -15.88
N ASP A 93 -5.54 4.43 -16.75
CA ASP A 93 -6.51 5.51 -16.95
C ASP A 93 -7.32 5.85 -15.69
N PRO A 94 -7.86 4.89 -14.92
CA PRO A 94 -8.61 5.21 -13.72
C PRO A 94 -7.78 5.96 -12.66
N TYR A 95 -6.49 5.61 -12.52
CA TYR A 95 -5.59 6.34 -11.64
C TYR A 95 -5.34 7.77 -12.13
N ASN A 96 -5.16 7.96 -13.43
CA ASN A 96 -4.96 9.29 -14.01
C ASN A 96 -6.20 10.17 -13.92
N ASP A 97 -7.40 9.58 -14.00
CA ASP A 97 -8.65 10.31 -13.80
C ASP A 97 -8.78 10.87 -12.39
N LEU A 98 -8.30 10.16 -11.37
CA LEU A 98 -8.31 10.64 -9.98
C LEU A 98 -7.56 11.96 -9.78
N LYS A 99 -6.55 12.24 -10.60
CA LYS A 99 -5.81 13.52 -10.57
C LYS A 99 -6.71 14.75 -10.84
N LYS A 100 -7.85 14.54 -11.50
CA LYS A 100 -8.84 15.58 -11.79
C LYS A 100 -9.75 15.87 -10.60
N TRP A 101 -9.76 14.96 -9.61
CA TRP A 101 -10.69 14.97 -8.47
C TRP A 101 -9.97 15.04 -7.13
N VAL A 102 -8.78 15.66 -7.11
CA VAL A 102 -8.03 15.91 -5.86
C VAL A 102 -8.87 16.75 -4.91
N ASP A 103 -8.90 16.37 -3.64
CA ASP A 103 -9.71 16.96 -2.57
C ASP A 103 -11.24 16.93 -2.84
N GLN A 104 -11.67 15.92 -3.63
CA GLN A 104 -13.08 15.66 -3.92
C GLN A 104 -13.44 14.20 -3.59
N GLN A 105 -14.74 13.96 -3.41
CA GLN A 105 -15.26 12.63 -3.12
C GLN A 105 -15.31 11.78 -4.38
N VAL A 106 -14.77 10.57 -4.28
CA VAL A 106 -14.72 9.59 -5.36
C VAL A 106 -15.16 8.20 -4.90
N GLU A 107 -15.50 7.36 -5.86
CA GLU A 107 -15.60 5.91 -5.70
C GLU A 107 -14.45 5.28 -6.48
N VAL A 108 -13.64 4.46 -5.79
CA VAL A 108 -12.48 3.77 -6.35
C VAL A 108 -12.70 2.29 -6.22
N SER A 109 -12.52 1.53 -7.30
CA SER A 109 -12.49 0.07 -7.29
C SER A 109 -11.09 -0.45 -7.61
N GLY A 110 -10.72 -1.56 -6.97
CA GLY A 110 -9.39 -2.13 -7.17
C GLY A 110 -9.09 -3.27 -6.21
N THR A 111 -7.84 -3.62 -6.08
CA THR A 111 -7.36 -4.62 -5.11
C THR A 111 -6.56 -3.96 -4.02
N ILE A 112 -6.73 -4.42 -2.77
CA ILE A 112 -6.07 -3.85 -1.62
C ILE A 112 -4.95 -4.78 -1.12
N ALA A 113 -3.81 -4.20 -0.76
CA ALA A 113 -2.70 -4.93 -0.15
C ALA A 113 -2.05 -4.08 0.95
N THR A 114 -1.49 -4.76 1.94
CA THR A 114 -0.71 -4.10 3.01
C THR A 114 0.67 -4.72 3.07
N ARG A 115 1.72 -3.88 3.00
CA ARG A 115 3.11 -4.28 3.16
C ARG A 115 3.84 -3.26 4.03
N ALA A 116 4.63 -3.76 4.98
CA ALA A 116 5.46 -2.91 5.87
C ALA A 116 4.68 -1.74 6.49
N GLY A 117 3.41 -1.96 6.87
CA GLY A 117 2.54 -0.93 7.46
C GLY A 117 1.85 0.00 6.46
N VAL A 118 2.19 -0.05 5.17
CA VAL A 118 1.53 0.73 4.13
C VAL A 118 0.39 -0.07 3.52
N THR A 119 -0.82 0.46 3.57
CA THR A 119 -1.99 -0.09 2.88
C THR A 119 -2.21 0.67 1.58
N ALA A 120 -2.28 -0.04 0.45
CA ALA A 120 -2.46 0.55 -0.87
C ALA A 120 -3.62 -0.11 -1.63
N ILE A 121 -4.24 0.66 -2.51
CA ILE A 121 -5.25 0.20 -3.47
C ILE A 121 -4.61 0.29 -4.86
N ASP A 122 -4.50 -0.85 -5.56
CA ASP A 122 -4.19 -0.89 -6.98
C ASP A 122 -5.46 -0.54 -7.76
N VAL A 123 -5.50 0.67 -8.32
CA VAL A 123 -6.72 1.29 -8.88
C VAL A 123 -7.08 0.67 -10.22
N GLN A 124 -8.22 0.02 -10.29
CA GLN A 124 -8.74 -0.60 -11.51
C GLN A 124 -9.96 0.14 -12.08
N GLY A 125 -10.61 0.97 -11.26
CA GLY A 125 -11.72 1.82 -11.68
C GLY A 125 -11.84 3.03 -10.77
N ALA A 126 -12.29 4.15 -11.33
CA ALA A 126 -12.53 5.37 -10.59
C ALA A 126 -13.70 6.15 -11.20
N LYS A 127 -14.50 6.77 -10.36
CA LYS A 127 -15.53 7.73 -10.77
C LYS A 127 -15.72 8.77 -9.66
N GLN A 128 -16.11 9.97 -10.05
CA GLN A 128 -16.50 10.97 -9.08
C GLN A 128 -17.75 10.48 -8.34
N ALA A 129 -17.73 10.51 -7.02
CA ALA A 129 -18.90 10.20 -6.23
C ALA A 129 -19.93 11.34 -6.42
N ALA A 130 -21.22 11.00 -6.53
CA ALA A 130 -22.27 12.01 -6.46
C ALA A 130 -22.08 12.82 -5.18
N ALA A 131 -22.12 14.16 -5.28
CA ALA A 131 -21.95 15.04 -4.13
C ALA A 131 -22.81 14.54 -2.98
N ALA A 132 -22.17 14.14 -1.87
CA ALA A 132 -22.91 13.75 -0.68
C ALA A 132 -23.76 14.96 -0.27
N ALA A 133 -25.07 14.78 -0.14
CA ALA A 133 -25.92 15.82 0.43
C ALA A 133 -25.31 16.29 1.74
N PRO A 134 -25.26 17.60 2.03
CA PRO A 134 -24.72 18.11 3.29
C PRO A 134 -25.46 17.42 4.45
N PRO A 135 -24.75 17.10 5.56
CA PRO A 135 -25.39 16.50 6.73
C PRO A 135 -26.54 17.39 7.16
N ALA A 136 -27.73 16.82 7.30
CA ALA A 136 -28.89 17.52 7.84
C ALA A 136 -28.51 18.11 9.20
N LYS A 137 -28.66 19.45 9.34
CA LYS A 137 -28.45 20.16 10.62
C LYS A 137 -29.44 19.71 11.67
#